data_0becac3794fed2ad088190dd1e9462e1
#
_entry.id   0becac3794fed2ad088190dd1e9462e1
#
_cell.length_a   1.000
_cell.length_b   1.000
_cell.length_c   1.000
_cell.angle_alpha   90.00
_cell.angle_beta   90.00
_cell.angle_gamma   90.00
#
_symmetry.space_group_name_H-M   'P 1'
#
loop_
_entity.id
_entity.type
_entity.pdbx_description
1 polymer ?
#
loop_
_entity_poly.entity_id
_entity_poly.type
_entity_poly.pdbx_seq_one_letter_code
_entity_poly.pdbx_strand_id
1 'polypeptide(L)'
;MREAVGEVKKLVSKIDILIHSAGIMVTPFEKIGGWGKDGNEGVESQFATNYLGSFLLVNLLLPEILKDGGGRVVLVSSSAHGMGGVRFGDVNFKVCFFVFAFA
;
A
#
# COMPACT_ATOMS: atom_id res chain seq x y z
N MET A 1 -9.16 4.39 4.54
CA MET A 1 -8.57 3.10 5.00
C MET A 1 -8.81 2.80 6.47
N ARG A 2 -8.46 3.66 7.43
CA ARG A 2 -8.69 3.39 8.87
C ARG A 2 -10.15 3.08 9.20
N GLU A 3 -11.07 3.81 8.60
CA GLU A 3 -12.51 3.58 8.73
C GLU A 3 -12.91 2.20 8.18
N ALA A 4 -12.49 1.87 6.95
CA ALA A 4 -12.76 0.56 6.34
C ALA A 4 -12.20 -0.60 7.18
N VAL A 5 -10.99 -0.46 7.74
CA VAL A 5 -10.42 -1.44 8.67
C VAL A 5 -11.28 -1.55 9.94
N GLY A 6 -11.78 -0.43 10.45
CA GLY A 6 -12.70 -0.43 11.59
C GLY A 6 -13.97 -1.23 11.31
N GLU A 7 -14.53 -1.13 10.11
CA GLU A 7 -15.70 -1.94 9.72
C GLU A 7 -15.35 -3.44 9.59
N VAL A 8 -14.22 -3.77 8.98
CA VAL A 8 -13.75 -5.17 8.91
C VAL A 8 -13.62 -5.77 10.30
N LYS A 9 -13.01 -5.05 11.26
CA LYS A 9 -12.84 -5.53 12.65
C LYS A 9 -14.14 -5.74 13.40
N LYS A 10 -15.22 -5.10 13.00
CA LYS A 10 -16.57 -5.37 13.57
C LYS A 10 -17.18 -6.66 13.04
N LEU A 11 -16.80 -7.05 11.81
CA LEU A 11 -17.37 -8.22 11.13
C LEU A 11 -16.64 -9.52 11.43
N VAL A 12 -15.34 -9.45 11.74
CA VAL A 12 -14.51 -10.62 11.96
C VAL A 12 -13.68 -10.49 13.23
N SER A 13 -13.54 -11.59 13.95
CA SER A 13 -12.69 -11.66 15.14
C SER A 13 -11.25 -12.12 14.82
N LYS A 14 -11.06 -12.78 13.68
CA LYS A 14 -9.80 -13.34 13.19
C LYS A 14 -9.73 -13.25 11.68
N ILE A 15 -8.53 -13.11 11.14
CA ILE A 15 -8.23 -13.18 9.70
C ILE A 15 -7.24 -14.32 9.47
N ASP A 16 -7.67 -15.37 8.81
CA ASP A 16 -6.81 -16.51 8.49
C ASP A 16 -5.96 -16.25 7.23
N ILE A 17 -6.54 -15.56 6.23
CA ILE A 17 -5.85 -15.23 4.99
C ILE A 17 -6.23 -13.80 4.58
N LEU A 18 -5.24 -12.95 4.39
CA LEU A 18 -5.37 -11.64 3.77
C LEU A 18 -4.68 -11.67 2.41
N ILE A 19 -5.45 -11.51 1.33
CA ILE A 19 -4.92 -11.38 -0.03
C ILE A 19 -5.11 -9.94 -0.47
N HIS A 20 -4.02 -9.22 -0.67
CA HIS A 20 -4.01 -7.86 -1.20
C HIS A 20 -3.56 -7.88 -2.66
N SER A 21 -4.50 -7.57 -3.57
CA SER A 21 -4.27 -7.49 -5.02
C SER A 21 -4.72 -6.15 -5.59
N ALA A 22 -4.98 -5.16 -4.74
CA ALA A 22 -5.37 -3.84 -5.20
C ALA A 22 -4.15 -3.04 -5.64
N GLY A 23 -4.27 -2.40 -6.79
CA GLY A 23 -3.23 -1.53 -7.34
C GLY A 23 -3.74 -0.70 -8.50
N ILE A 24 -3.04 0.37 -8.80
CA ILE A 24 -3.27 1.23 -9.96
C ILE A 24 -2.01 1.28 -10.81
N MET A 25 -2.17 1.47 -12.11
CA MET A 25 -1.08 1.48 -13.07
C MET A 25 -1.32 2.51 -14.17
N VAL A 26 -0.24 3.15 -14.64
CA VAL A 26 -0.27 4.10 -15.77
C VAL A 26 -1.28 5.23 -15.54
N THR A 27 -1.37 5.71 -14.31
CA THR A 27 -2.16 6.91 -13.99
C THR A 27 -1.36 8.18 -14.30
N PRO A 28 -2.00 9.31 -14.61
CA PRO A 28 -1.31 10.60 -14.65
C PRO A 28 -0.56 10.84 -13.33
N PHE A 29 0.55 11.59 -13.43
CA PHE A 29 1.28 11.97 -12.22
C PHE A 29 0.39 12.83 -11.33
N GLU A 30 0.05 12.30 -10.18
CA GLU A 30 -0.79 12.96 -9.18
C GLU A 30 -0.22 12.69 -7.79
N LYS A 31 -0.36 13.65 -6.90
CA LYS A 31 -0.01 13.50 -5.49
C LYS A 31 -1.27 13.39 -4.65
N ILE A 32 -1.30 12.40 -3.82
CA ILE A 32 -2.34 12.22 -2.80
C ILE A 32 -1.85 12.85 -1.50
N GLY A 33 -2.64 13.76 -0.94
CA GLY A 33 -2.36 14.38 0.36
C GLY A 33 -2.61 13.44 1.54
N GLY A 34 -2.37 13.94 2.73
CA GLY A 34 -2.63 13.20 3.98
C GLY A 34 -1.46 12.35 4.48
N TRP A 35 -0.29 12.48 3.87
CA TRP A 35 0.95 11.83 4.26
C TRP A 35 1.94 12.83 4.89
N GLY A 36 2.93 12.32 5.61
CA GLY A 36 3.89 13.13 6.34
C GLY A 36 3.40 13.54 7.73
N LYS A 37 4.28 14.22 8.51
CA LYS A 37 3.98 14.61 9.90
C LYS A 37 2.80 15.55 10.02
N ASP A 38 2.65 16.45 9.06
CA ASP A 38 1.62 17.49 9.06
C ASP A 38 0.44 17.14 8.13
N GLY A 39 0.46 15.96 7.49
CA GLY A 39 -0.55 15.55 6.52
C GLY A 39 -0.55 16.36 5.22
N ASN A 40 0.39 17.29 5.07
CA ASN A 40 0.47 18.21 3.93
C ASN A 40 1.43 17.74 2.83
N GLU A 41 2.23 16.71 3.09
CA GLU A 41 3.13 16.16 2.12
C GLU A 41 2.35 15.25 1.15
N GLY A 42 2.35 15.62 -0.11
CA GLY A 42 1.77 14.78 -1.16
C GLY A 42 2.73 13.65 -1.52
N VAL A 43 2.18 12.45 -1.63
CA VAL A 43 2.88 11.26 -2.11
C VAL A 43 2.34 10.89 -3.50
N GLU A 44 3.21 10.45 -4.40
CA GLU A 44 2.80 10.01 -5.73
C GLU A 44 1.72 8.90 -5.61
N SER A 45 0.69 8.99 -6.45
CA SER A 45 -0.55 8.21 -6.30
C SER A 45 -0.34 6.70 -6.41
N GLN A 46 0.51 6.23 -7.31
CA GLN A 46 0.80 4.80 -7.46
C GLN A 46 1.61 4.28 -6.27
N PHE A 47 2.62 5.03 -5.82
CA PHE A 47 3.39 4.67 -4.63
C PHE A 47 2.51 4.68 -3.37
N ALA A 48 1.63 5.69 -3.24
CA ALA A 48 0.69 5.76 -2.13
C ALA A 48 -0.28 4.57 -2.12
N THR A 49 -0.83 4.22 -3.27
CA THR A 49 -1.85 3.18 -3.38
C THR A 49 -1.24 1.78 -3.30
N ASN A 50 -0.23 1.51 -4.13
CA ASN A 50 0.28 0.16 -4.31
C ASN A 50 1.18 -0.28 -3.15
N TYR A 51 1.94 0.64 -2.57
CA TYR A 51 2.91 0.32 -1.52
C TYR A 51 2.47 0.80 -0.14
N LEU A 52 2.33 2.10 0.08
CA LEU A 52 2.02 2.63 1.41
C LEU A 52 0.63 2.22 1.89
N GLY A 53 -0.34 2.13 0.97
CA GLY A 53 -1.69 1.68 1.27
C GLY A 53 -1.73 0.23 1.72
N SER A 54 -1.07 -0.67 0.99
CA SER A 54 -0.97 -2.08 1.36
C SER A 54 -0.20 -2.28 2.66
N PHE A 55 0.91 -1.57 2.85
CA PHE A 55 1.66 -1.60 4.10
C PHE A 55 0.80 -1.17 5.31
N LEU A 56 0.07 -0.06 5.16
CA LEU A 56 -0.83 0.42 6.21
C LEU A 56 -1.96 -0.56 6.50
N LEU A 57 -2.59 -1.13 5.46
CA LEU A 57 -3.67 -2.10 5.61
C LEU A 57 -3.23 -3.32 6.41
N VAL A 58 -2.11 -3.93 6.02
CA VAL A 58 -1.56 -5.11 6.72
C VAL A 58 -1.29 -4.78 8.18
N ASN A 59 -0.61 -3.66 8.46
CA ASN A 59 -0.29 -3.27 9.84
C ASN A 59 -1.53 -2.99 10.69
N LEU A 60 -2.56 -2.39 10.12
CA LEU A 60 -3.81 -2.15 10.83
C LEU A 60 -4.60 -3.42 11.15
N LEU A 61 -4.50 -4.45 10.29
CA LEU A 61 -5.17 -5.75 10.47
C LEU A 61 -4.29 -6.79 11.18
N LEU A 62 -3.03 -6.46 11.43
CA LEU A 62 -2.07 -7.40 12.02
C LEU A 62 -2.55 -8.04 13.32
N PRO A 63 -3.21 -7.33 14.25
CA PRO A 63 -3.74 -7.95 15.47
C PRO A 63 -4.73 -9.07 15.19
N GLU A 64 -5.60 -8.93 14.19
CA GLU A 64 -6.58 -9.94 13.80
C GLU A 64 -5.95 -11.10 13.04
N ILE A 65 -4.87 -10.83 12.30
CA ILE A 65 -4.11 -11.84 11.55
C ILE A 65 -3.29 -12.74 12.49
N LEU A 66 -2.73 -12.18 13.56
CA LEU A 66 -1.87 -12.93 14.47
C LEU A 66 -2.62 -13.76 15.54
N LYS A 67 -3.94 -13.66 15.62
CA LYS A 67 -4.74 -14.44 16.57
C LYS A 67 -4.64 -15.94 16.28
N ASP A 68 -4.72 -16.72 17.35
CA ASP A 68 -4.90 -18.18 17.35
C ASP A 68 -3.94 -18.92 16.40
N GLY A 69 -2.66 -18.65 16.54
CA GLY A 69 -1.60 -19.31 15.76
C GLY A 69 -1.20 -18.58 14.48
N GLY A 70 -1.77 -17.41 14.22
CA GLY A 70 -1.44 -16.56 13.09
C GLY A 70 -2.17 -16.91 11.81
N GLY A 71 -2.18 -15.94 10.89
CA GLY A 71 -2.73 -16.05 9.54
C GLY A 71 -1.65 -15.90 8.47
N ARG A 72 -2.10 -15.89 7.22
CA ARG A 72 -1.25 -15.70 6.05
C ARG A 72 -1.55 -14.38 5.37
N VAL A 73 -0.51 -13.64 5.02
CA VAL A 73 -0.60 -12.44 4.19
C VAL A 73 -0.01 -12.75 2.82
N VAL A 74 -0.77 -12.46 1.76
CA VAL A 74 -0.34 -12.58 0.36
C VAL A 74 -0.44 -11.20 -0.27
N LEU A 75 0.70 -10.64 -0.67
CA LEU A 75 0.77 -9.39 -1.42
C LEU A 75 1.06 -9.72 -2.88
N VAL A 76 0.11 -9.38 -3.75
CA VAL A 76 0.28 -9.58 -5.19
C VAL A 76 1.16 -8.45 -5.73
N SER A 77 2.25 -8.82 -6.36
CA SER A 77 3.19 -7.93 -7.01
C SER A 77 3.11 -8.08 -8.54
N SER A 78 4.00 -7.43 -9.27
CA SER A 78 4.03 -7.44 -10.73
C SER A 78 5.37 -7.95 -11.25
N SER A 79 5.36 -8.61 -12.43
CA SER A 79 6.58 -8.93 -13.18
C SER A 79 7.40 -7.69 -13.54
N ALA A 80 6.77 -6.53 -13.52
CA ALA A 80 7.41 -5.25 -13.78
C ALA A 80 8.44 -4.81 -12.70
N HIS A 81 8.50 -5.49 -11.55
CA HIS A 81 9.56 -5.28 -10.55
C HIS A 81 10.97 -5.48 -11.15
N GLY A 82 11.11 -6.27 -12.21
CA GLY A 82 12.37 -6.45 -12.94
C GLY A 82 12.77 -5.29 -13.85
N MET A 83 11.89 -4.31 -14.06
CA MET A 83 12.13 -3.17 -14.97
C MET A 83 12.84 -1.98 -14.31
N GLY A 84 13.00 -1.98 -13.00
CA GLY A 84 13.65 -0.89 -12.27
C GLY A 84 13.86 -1.20 -10.80
N GLY A 85 14.58 -0.31 -10.11
CA GLY A 85 14.85 -0.39 -8.67
C GLY A 85 14.19 0.74 -7.91
N VAL A 86 14.14 0.61 -6.58
CA VAL A 86 13.64 1.65 -5.70
C VAL A 86 14.59 2.86 -5.71
N ARG A 87 14.05 4.03 -5.99
CA ARG A 87 14.78 5.30 -5.97
C ARG A 87 14.60 5.98 -4.62
N PHE A 88 15.37 5.61 -3.63
CA PHE A 88 15.28 6.16 -2.26
C PHE A 88 15.45 7.69 -2.20
N GLY A 89 16.19 8.29 -3.13
CA GLY A 89 16.35 9.75 -3.22
C GLY A 89 15.19 10.48 -3.90
N ASP A 90 14.29 9.75 -4.57
CA ASP A 90 13.14 10.31 -5.28
C ASP A 90 11.97 9.34 -5.32
N VAL A 91 11.44 8.98 -4.16
CA VAL A 91 10.29 8.07 -4.02
C VAL A 91 9.00 8.63 -4.64
N ASN A 92 8.94 9.92 -4.86
CA ASN A 92 7.81 10.59 -5.51
C ASN A 92 8.02 10.81 -7.03
N PHE A 93 9.12 10.31 -7.58
CA PHE A 93 9.42 10.38 -9.01
C PHE A 93 9.27 11.79 -9.62
N LYS A 94 9.77 12.79 -8.92
CA LYS A 94 9.70 14.20 -9.37
C LYS A 94 10.52 14.45 -10.64
N VAL A 95 11.52 13.61 -10.88
CA VAL A 95 12.52 13.79 -11.97
C VAL A 95 12.29 12.83 -13.15
N CYS A 96 11.40 11.86 -13.04
CA CYS A 96 11.21 10.84 -14.07
C CYS A 96 9.75 10.79 -14.56
N PHE A 97 9.55 11.17 -15.84
CA PHE A 97 8.23 11.19 -16.49
C PHE A 97 7.67 9.79 -16.84
N PHE A 98 8.49 8.76 -16.82
CA PHE A 98 8.07 7.38 -17.03
C PHE A 98 8.26 6.60 -15.74
N VAL A 99 7.22 6.53 -14.97
CA VAL A 99 7.24 5.78 -13.73
C VAL A 99 6.29 4.63 -13.81
N PHE A 100 6.89 3.49 -13.84
CA PHE A 100 6.24 2.30 -13.35
C PHE A 100 6.60 2.19 -11.87
N ALA A 101 5.84 2.82 -10.98
CA ALA A 101 5.89 2.51 -9.57
C ALA A 101 5.22 1.16 -9.38
N PHE A 102 6.00 0.11 -9.53
CA PHE A 102 5.57 -1.24 -9.26
C PHE A 102 6.04 -1.61 -7.85
N ALA A 103 5.11 -1.83 -6.98
CA ALA A 103 5.31 -2.56 -5.75
C ALA A 103 5.00 -4.04 -5.99
#